data_44a8845db93c2e5a5e56ae1996cb3f53
#
_entry.id   44a8845db93c2e5a5e56ae1996cb3f53
#
_cell.length_a   1.000
_cell.length_b   1.000
_cell.length_c   1.000
_cell.angle_alpha   90.00
_cell.angle_beta   90.00
_cell.angle_gamma   90.00
#
_symmetry.space_group_name_H-M   'P 1'
#
loop_
_entity.id
_entity.type
_entity.pdbx_description
1 polymer ?
#
loop_
_entity_poly.entity_id
_entity_poly.type
_entity_poly.pdbx_seq_one_letter_code
_entity_poly.pdbx_strand_id
1 'polypeptide(L)'
;AAQSFIHAEHPEEIIFVRGVTEAINLVAASYGRAFLKAGDEILVSGLEHHSNIVPWQLIAEEKGGALKVIPVLPNGELDLAAFDQLLSDRTRIVAVNHASNSLGTINPVQTIIQKAHQRGAVVLIDGAQAAAHCPIDVQQLDADFYCVSGHKMYGPTGIGFLYGKKSLLEKMPPYQGGGEMI
;
A
#
# COMPACT_ATOMS: atom_id res chain seq x y z
N ALA A 1 -5.41 -20.46 1.90
CA ALA A 1 -6.28 -19.85 0.86
C ALA A 1 -5.78 -18.46 0.47
N ALA A 2 -5.75 -17.44 1.40
CA ALA A 2 -5.30 -16.08 1.05
C ALA A 2 -3.86 -16.06 0.52
N GLN A 3 -2.94 -16.75 1.19
CA GLN A 3 -1.55 -16.90 0.75
C GLN A 3 -1.45 -17.41 -0.70
N SER A 4 -2.12 -18.52 -0.99
CA SER A 4 -2.09 -19.12 -2.35
C SER A 4 -2.77 -18.23 -3.39
N PHE A 5 -3.77 -17.43 -2.98
CA PHE A 5 -4.52 -16.55 -3.87
C PHE A 5 -3.66 -15.42 -4.44
N ILE A 6 -2.73 -14.90 -3.67
CA ILE A 6 -1.83 -13.82 -4.09
C ILE A 6 -0.37 -14.28 -4.25
N HIS A 7 -0.11 -15.59 -4.20
CA HIS A 7 1.21 -16.20 -4.29
C HIS A 7 2.22 -15.67 -3.26
N ALA A 8 1.77 -15.40 -2.01
CA ALA A 8 2.68 -15.04 -0.92
C ALA A 8 3.58 -16.25 -0.56
N GLU A 9 4.82 -16.00 -0.19
CA GLU A 9 5.81 -17.04 0.10
C GLU A 9 5.46 -17.79 1.40
N HIS A 10 5.07 -17.03 2.43
CA HIS A 10 4.79 -17.58 3.76
C HIS A 10 3.38 -17.20 4.24
N PRO A 11 2.69 -18.09 4.99
CA PRO A 11 1.38 -17.76 5.57
C PRO A 11 1.43 -16.62 6.59
N GLU A 12 2.56 -16.40 7.25
CA GLU A 12 2.81 -15.33 8.21
C GLU A 12 2.83 -13.93 7.57
N GLU A 13 2.93 -13.86 6.24
CA GLU A 13 2.82 -12.61 5.48
C GLU A 13 1.38 -12.11 5.32
N ILE A 14 0.40 -12.91 5.76
CA ILE A 14 -1.03 -12.59 5.67
C ILE A 14 -1.57 -12.19 7.04
N ILE A 15 -2.02 -10.95 7.14
CA ILE A 15 -2.68 -10.43 8.34
C ILE A 15 -4.15 -10.19 8.01
N PHE A 16 -5.05 -10.90 8.69
CA PHE A 16 -6.49 -10.68 8.53
C PHE A 16 -6.92 -9.37 9.20
N VAL A 17 -7.70 -8.58 8.48
CA VAL A 17 -8.23 -7.29 8.87
C VAL A 17 -9.68 -7.16 8.41
N ARG A 18 -10.38 -6.09 8.82
CA ARG A 18 -11.80 -5.86 8.42
C ARG A 18 -11.95 -5.41 6.96
N GLY A 19 -10.86 -5.04 6.29
CA GLY A 19 -10.82 -4.61 4.90
C GLY A 19 -9.63 -3.70 4.61
N VAL A 20 -9.53 -3.21 3.37
CA VAL A 20 -8.40 -2.38 2.90
C VAL A 20 -8.19 -1.12 3.75
N THR A 21 -9.25 -0.46 4.20
CA THR A 21 -9.11 0.72 5.06
C THR A 21 -8.32 0.42 6.34
N GLU A 22 -8.62 -0.71 7.02
CA GLU A 22 -7.86 -1.11 8.20
C GLU A 22 -6.44 -1.55 7.85
N ALA A 23 -6.24 -2.28 6.74
CA ALA A 23 -4.92 -2.68 6.27
C ALA A 23 -3.99 -1.47 6.09
N ILE A 24 -4.46 -0.43 5.41
CA ILE A 24 -3.68 0.80 5.16
C ILE A 24 -3.42 1.55 6.48
N ASN A 25 -4.44 1.67 7.35
CA ASN A 25 -4.25 2.29 8.68
C ASN A 25 -3.26 1.51 9.53
N LEU A 26 -3.23 0.16 9.47
CA LEU A 26 -2.26 -0.67 10.16
C LEU A 26 -0.84 -0.33 9.69
N VAL A 27 -0.60 -0.27 8.38
CA VAL A 27 0.73 0.07 7.85
C VAL A 27 1.10 1.50 8.22
N ALA A 28 0.20 2.47 8.09
CA ALA A 28 0.47 3.86 8.46
C ALA A 28 0.77 4.01 9.96
N ALA A 29 -0.02 3.38 10.83
CA ALA A 29 0.13 3.49 12.28
C ALA A 29 1.31 2.69 12.83
N SER A 30 1.66 1.55 12.23
CA SER A 30 2.79 0.72 12.67
C SER A 30 4.07 1.12 11.92
N TYR A 31 4.15 0.81 10.62
CA TYR A 31 5.34 1.11 9.82
C TYR A 31 5.60 2.62 9.71
N GLY A 32 4.59 3.39 9.30
CA GLY A 32 4.73 4.83 9.12
C GLY A 32 5.18 5.54 10.41
N ARG A 33 4.53 5.24 11.53
CA ARG A 33 4.89 5.87 12.81
C ARG A 33 6.27 5.49 13.31
N ALA A 34 6.74 4.26 13.05
CA ALA A 34 8.05 3.78 13.48
C ALA A 34 9.21 4.30 12.62
N PHE A 35 9.02 4.43 11.31
CA PHE A 35 10.12 4.64 10.38
C PHE A 35 10.13 6.00 9.69
N LEU A 36 9.01 6.74 9.63
CA LEU A 36 8.99 8.10 9.09
C LEU A 36 9.60 9.10 10.06
N LYS A 37 10.31 10.07 9.48
CA LYS A 37 10.95 11.19 10.18
C LYS A 37 10.53 12.52 9.57
N ALA A 38 10.79 13.61 10.28
CA ALA A 38 10.55 14.94 9.76
C ALA A 38 11.31 15.19 8.44
N GLY A 39 10.59 15.71 7.45
CA GLY A 39 11.10 15.96 6.11
C GLY A 39 11.03 14.76 5.16
N ASP A 40 10.65 13.56 5.63
CA ASP A 40 10.38 12.42 4.75
C ASP A 40 9.13 12.66 3.89
N GLU A 41 9.05 11.97 2.78
CA GLU A 41 7.99 12.14 1.78
C GLU A 41 7.20 10.85 1.56
N ILE A 42 5.89 10.99 1.45
CA ILE A 42 4.97 9.93 1.06
C ILE A 42 4.37 10.33 -0.28
N LEU A 43 4.40 9.42 -1.27
CA LEU A 43 3.76 9.62 -2.55
C LEU A 43 2.49 8.77 -2.65
N VAL A 44 1.38 9.42 -3.04
CA VAL A 44 0.12 8.76 -3.41
C VAL A 44 -0.26 9.14 -4.83
N SER A 45 -1.15 8.40 -5.48
CA SER A 45 -1.63 8.82 -6.79
C SER A 45 -2.90 9.67 -6.71
N GLY A 46 -3.17 10.46 -7.77
CA GLY A 46 -4.42 11.19 -7.93
C GLY A 46 -5.64 10.29 -8.19
N LEU A 47 -5.44 8.98 -8.33
CA LEU A 47 -6.50 7.99 -8.55
C LEU A 47 -6.92 7.26 -7.25
N GLU A 48 -6.36 7.65 -6.10
CA GLU A 48 -6.58 6.91 -4.86
C GLU A 48 -7.99 7.10 -4.28
N HIS A 49 -8.51 6.02 -3.74
CA HIS A 49 -9.63 6.09 -2.82
C HIS A 49 -9.20 6.79 -1.51
N HIS A 50 -10.09 7.51 -0.84
CA HIS A 50 -9.79 8.22 0.42
C HIS A 50 -9.11 7.33 1.48
N SER A 51 -9.41 6.03 1.51
CA SER A 51 -8.75 5.07 2.40
C SER A 51 -7.25 4.97 2.19
N ASN A 52 -6.75 5.31 0.98
CA ASN A 52 -5.34 5.32 0.63
C ASN A 52 -4.77 6.75 0.48
N ILE A 53 -5.44 7.74 1.02
CA ILE A 53 -4.96 9.14 1.11
C ILE A 53 -4.89 9.57 2.57
N VAL A 54 -6.03 9.50 3.27
CA VAL A 54 -6.19 10.09 4.60
C VAL A 54 -5.23 9.52 5.64
N PRO A 55 -5.01 8.18 5.76
CA PRO A 55 -4.04 7.65 6.70
C PRO A 55 -2.61 8.17 6.48
N TRP A 56 -2.24 8.37 5.21
CA TRP A 56 -0.92 8.90 4.84
C TRP A 56 -0.79 10.39 5.15
N GLN A 57 -1.86 11.16 4.94
CA GLN A 57 -1.90 12.56 5.34
C GLN A 57 -1.72 12.71 6.86
N LEU A 58 -2.49 11.96 7.64
CA LEU A 58 -2.43 12.01 9.09
C LEU A 58 -1.03 11.66 9.63
N ILE A 59 -0.41 10.59 9.10
CA ILE A 59 0.93 10.21 9.57
C ILE A 59 2.02 11.16 9.08
N ALA A 60 1.89 11.74 7.88
CA ALA A 60 2.81 12.78 7.39
C ALA A 60 2.75 14.02 8.30
N GLU A 61 1.55 14.48 8.66
CA GLU A 61 1.36 15.59 9.60
C GLU A 61 1.96 15.28 10.97
N GLU A 62 1.67 14.08 11.53
CA GLU A 62 2.20 13.64 12.83
C GLU A 62 3.74 13.63 12.86
N LYS A 63 4.37 13.24 11.75
CA LYS A 63 5.84 13.07 11.66
C LYS A 63 6.56 14.31 11.12
N GLY A 64 5.85 15.35 10.71
CA GLY A 64 6.46 16.51 10.05
C GLY A 64 7.01 16.17 8.66
N GLY A 65 6.41 15.20 8.00
CA GLY A 65 6.69 14.80 6.62
C GLY A 65 5.79 15.52 5.62
N ALA A 66 5.93 15.16 4.34
CA ALA A 66 5.13 15.71 3.26
C ALA A 66 4.38 14.62 2.48
N LEU A 67 3.11 14.86 2.19
CA LEU A 67 2.33 14.07 1.24
C LEU A 67 2.41 14.72 -0.15
N LYS A 68 2.81 13.94 -1.15
CA LYS A 68 2.89 14.37 -2.56
C LYS A 68 1.98 13.52 -3.42
N VAL A 69 1.44 14.10 -4.49
CA VAL A 69 0.46 13.44 -5.35
C VAL A 69 1.04 13.26 -6.75
N ILE A 70 1.04 12.03 -7.25
CA ILE A 70 1.35 11.70 -8.65
C ILE A 70 0.16 12.12 -9.49
N PRO A 71 0.34 13.02 -10.48
CA PRO A 71 -0.77 13.51 -11.30
C PRO A 71 -1.39 12.41 -12.17
N VAL A 72 -2.61 12.70 -12.64
CA VAL A 72 -3.34 11.89 -13.61
C VAL A 72 -3.37 12.63 -14.94
N LEU A 73 -3.04 11.94 -16.01
CA LEU A 73 -3.10 12.47 -17.37
C LEU A 73 -4.56 12.57 -17.87
N PRO A 74 -4.85 13.38 -18.91
CA PRO A 74 -6.21 13.50 -19.47
C PRO A 74 -6.83 12.18 -19.96
N ASN A 75 -6.00 11.18 -20.29
CA ASN A 75 -6.44 9.84 -20.69
C ASN A 75 -6.79 8.93 -19.49
N GLY A 76 -6.64 9.42 -18.24
CA GLY A 76 -6.93 8.67 -17.01
C GLY A 76 -5.79 7.77 -16.52
N GLU A 77 -4.61 7.84 -17.11
CA GLU A 77 -3.41 7.13 -16.66
C GLU A 77 -2.59 7.98 -15.69
N LEU A 78 -1.75 7.35 -14.88
CA LEU A 78 -0.79 8.06 -14.03
C LEU A 78 0.33 8.68 -14.87
N ASP A 79 0.70 9.92 -14.54
CA ASP A 79 1.85 10.59 -15.14
C ASP A 79 3.15 10.03 -14.54
N LEU A 80 3.72 9.02 -15.21
CA LEU A 80 4.96 8.39 -14.77
C LEU A 80 6.18 9.32 -14.94
N ALA A 81 6.13 10.31 -15.80
CA ALA A 81 7.21 11.30 -15.92
C ALA A 81 7.21 12.24 -14.71
N ALA A 82 6.03 12.68 -14.28
CA ALA A 82 5.89 13.41 -13.03
C ALA A 82 6.24 12.56 -11.82
N PHE A 83 5.88 11.27 -11.81
CA PHE A 83 6.31 10.34 -10.76
C PHE A 83 7.82 10.28 -10.60
N ASP A 84 8.55 10.16 -11.72
CA ASP A 84 10.03 10.16 -11.70
C ASP A 84 10.62 11.45 -11.12
N GLN A 85 9.98 12.60 -11.37
CA GLN A 85 10.41 13.89 -10.81
C GLN A 85 10.06 14.04 -9.33
N LEU A 86 8.96 13.42 -8.88
CA LEU A 86 8.52 13.46 -7.49
C LEU A 86 9.33 12.54 -6.58
N LEU A 87 9.85 11.42 -7.13
CA LEU A 87 10.71 10.50 -6.40
C LEU A 87 12.03 11.17 -6.01
N SER A 88 12.34 11.14 -4.73
CA SER A 88 13.55 11.72 -4.18
C SER A 88 14.17 10.78 -3.13
N ASP A 89 15.37 11.11 -2.67
CA ASP A 89 16.04 10.37 -1.59
C ASP A 89 15.33 10.52 -0.22
N ARG A 90 14.31 11.40 -0.14
CA ARG A 90 13.42 11.56 1.02
C ARG A 90 12.14 10.74 0.90
N THR A 91 11.82 10.21 -0.26
CA THR A 91 10.65 9.35 -0.45
C THR A 91 10.84 8.06 0.35
N ARG A 92 9.91 7.79 1.29
CA ARG A 92 9.93 6.59 2.13
C ARG A 92 8.81 5.62 1.83
N ILE A 93 7.68 6.14 1.40
CA ILE A 93 6.49 5.34 1.10
C ILE A 93 5.91 5.80 -0.22
N VAL A 94 5.54 4.84 -1.07
CA VAL A 94 4.70 5.05 -2.24
C VAL A 94 3.46 4.19 -2.05
N ALA A 95 2.27 4.81 -2.04
CA ALA A 95 1.01 4.11 -1.85
C ALA A 95 0.07 4.38 -3.02
N VAL A 96 -0.19 3.35 -3.83
CA VAL A 96 -0.98 3.47 -5.06
C VAL A 96 -1.98 2.32 -5.21
N ASN A 97 -3.09 2.56 -5.88
CA ASN A 97 -4.03 1.50 -6.21
C ASN A 97 -3.53 0.70 -7.44
N HIS A 98 -3.85 -0.59 -7.47
CA HIS A 98 -3.56 -1.44 -8.61
C HIS A 98 -4.55 -1.19 -9.76
N ALA A 99 -5.82 -1.03 -9.41
CA ALA A 99 -6.87 -0.64 -10.35
C ALA A 99 -7.73 0.46 -9.73
N SER A 100 -8.02 1.51 -10.50
CA SER A 100 -8.83 2.65 -10.05
C SER A 100 -10.28 2.25 -9.87
N ASN A 101 -10.87 2.60 -8.72
CA ASN A 101 -12.29 2.41 -8.45
C ASN A 101 -13.20 3.38 -9.23
N SER A 102 -12.67 4.47 -9.73
CA SER A 102 -13.44 5.50 -10.45
C SER A 102 -13.31 5.40 -11.96
N LEU A 103 -12.13 5.06 -12.48
CA LEU A 103 -11.88 5.02 -13.92
C LEU A 103 -11.67 3.60 -14.46
N GLY A 104 -11.39 2.62 -13.60
CA GLY A 104 -11.03 1.27 -14.02
C GLY A 104 -9.62 1.14 -14.61
N THR A 105 -8.84 2.22 -14.63
CA THR A 105 -7.44 2.21 -15.08
C THR A 105 -6.64 1.22 -14.25
N ILE A 106 -5.95 0.30 -14.93
CA ILE A 106 -4.97 -0.60 -14.31
C ILE A 106 -3.62 0.11 -14.32
N ASN A 107 -3.11 0.40 -13.13
CA ASN A 107 -1.85 1.11 -12.98
C ASN A 107 -0.64 0.19 -13.18
N PRO A 108 0.47 0.69 -13.72
CA PRO A 108 1.69 -0.08 -13.96
C PRO A 108 2.48 -0.25 -12.65
N VAL A 109 1.86 -0.96 -11.66
CA VAL A 109 2.38 -1.08 -10.29
C VAL A 109 3.77 -1.70 -10.22
N GLN A 110 4.08 -2.66 -11.11
CA GLN A 110 5.41 -3.25 -11.16
C GLN A 110 6.50 -2.21 -11.49
N THR A 111 6.23 -1.33 -12.46
CA THR A 111 7.14 -0.23 -12.79
C THR A 111 7.29 0.76 -11.64
N ILE A 112 6.18 1.08 -10.98
CA ILE A 112 6.16 2.00 -9.82
C ILE A 112 6.98 1.39 -8.67
N ILE A 113 6.80 0.11 -8.36
CA ILE A 113 7.55 -0.61 -7.32
C ILE A 113 9.05 -0.58 -7.63
N GLN A 114 9.44 -0.96 -8.83
CA GLN A 114 10.85 -0.99 -9.23
C GLN A 114 11.53 0.38 -9.07
N LYS A 115 10.87 1.45 -9.50
CA LYS A 115 11.40 2.82 -9.39
C LYS A 115 11.46 3.29 -7.94
N ALA A 116 10.44 2.99 -7.13
CA ALA A 116 10.40 3.32 -5.72
C ALA A 116 11.53 2.61 -4.94
N HIS A 117 11.73 1.31 -5.20
CA HIS A 117 12.79 0.52 -4.59
C HIS A 117 14.19 1.04 -4.94
N GLN A 118 14.42 1.56 -6.15
CA GLN A 118 15.69 2.21 -6.52
C GLN A 118 16.01 3.44 -5.65
N ARG A 119 15.01 4.04 -5.01
CA ARG A 119 15.14 5.15 -4.06
C ARG A 119 15.05 4.72 -2.60
N GLY A 120 14.93 3.41 -2.34
CA GLY A 120 14.79 2.85 -0.99
C GLY A 120 13.43 3.09 -0.35
N ALA A 121 12.43 3.45 -1.14
CA ALA A 121 11.06 3.61 -0.65
C ALA A 121 10.32 2.27 -0.63
N VAL A 122 9.48 2.05 0.39
CA VAL A 122 8.56 0.91 0.47
C VAL A 122 7.29 1.21 -0.31
N VAL A 123 6.67 0.18 -0.88
CA VAL A 123 5.47 0.34 -1.70
C VAL A 123 4.28 -0.43 -1.12
N LEU A 124 3.18 0.28 -0.88
CA LEU A 124 1.89 -0.29 -0.57
C LEU A 124 0.98 -0.22 -1.78
N ILE A 125 0.41 -1.37 -2.15
CA ILE A 125 -0.57 -1.48 -3.23
C ILE A 125 -1.97 -1.70 -2.65
N ASP A 126 -2.89 -0.77 -2.96
CA ASP A 126 -4.32 -0.99 -2.74
C ASP A 126 -4.87 -1.87 -3.86
N GLY A 127 -5.06 -3.16 -3.55
CA GLY A 127 -5.59 -4.17 -4.45
C GLY A 127 -7.10 -4.34 -4.39
N ALA A 128 -7.84 -3.43 -3.72
CA ALA A 128 -9.27 -3.59 -3.48
C ALA A 128 -10.09 -3.88 -4.75
N GLN A 129 -9.77 -3.22 -5.85
CA GLN A 129 -10.46 -3.47 -7.14
C GLN A 129 -9.78 -4.58 -7.94
N ALA A 130 -8.45 -4.63 -7.96
CA ALA A 130 -7.70 -5.58 -8.77
C ALA A 130 -7.93 -7.05 -8.33
N ALA A 131 -8.13 -7.30 -7.04
CA ALA A 131 -8.23 -8.65 -6.49
C ALA A 131 -9.30 -9.54 -7.13
N ALA A 132 -10.39 -8.94 -7.66
CA ALA A 132 -11.46 -9.68 -8.34
C ALA A 132 -11.27 -9.76 -9.87
N HIS A 133 -10.35 -8.99 -10.44
CA HIS A 133 -10.28 -8.78 -11.89
C HIS A 133 -8.93 -9.15 -12.50
N CYS A 134 -7.86 -9.17 -11.71
CA CYS A 134 -6.52 -9.45 -12.19
C CYS A 134 -5.88 -10.59 -11.40
N PRO A 135 -5.09 -11.46 -12.04
CA PRO A 135 -4.19 -12.35 -11.31
C PRO A 135 -3.19 -11.52 -10.49
N ILE A 136 -2.99 -11.91 -9.24
CA ILE A 136 -2.07 -11.22 -8.34
C ILE A 136 -0.96 -12.18 -7.95
N ASP A 137 0.27 -11.75 -8.17
CA ASP A 137 1.47 -12.44 -7.71
C ASP A 137 2.36 -11.40 -7.00
N VAL A 138 2.30 -11.38 -5.67
CA VAL A 138 3.01 -10.38 -4.88
C VAL A 138 4.52 -10.58 -4.90
N GLN A 139 4.99 -11.82 -5.15
CA GLN A 139 6.41 -12.12 -5.31
C GLN A 139 6.92 -11.59 -6.65
N GLN A 140 6.19 -11.84 -7.75
CA GLN A 140 6.55 -11.32 -9.07
C GLN A 140 6.50 -9.79 -9.12
N LEU A 141 5.52 -9.18 -8.46
CA LEU A 141 5.40 -7.72 -8.32
C LEU A 141 6.52 -7.13 -7.44
N ASP A 142 7.07 -7.92 -6.54
CA ASP A 142 7.97 -7.49 -5.47
C ASP A 142 7.30 -6.44 -4.55
N ALA A 143 5.98 -6.56 -4.34
CA ALA A 143 5.24 -5.64 -3.49
C ALA A 143 5.66 -5.78 -2.02
N ASP A 144 5.82 -4.65 -1.33
CA ASP A 144 6.15 -4.66 0.10
C ASP A 144 4.90 -4.88 0.95
N PHE A 145 3.79 -4.23 0.56
CA PHE A 145 2.46 -4.40 1.15
C PHE A 145 1.41 -4.48 0.05
N TYR A 146 0.42 -5.36 0.23
CA TYR A 146 -0.72 -5.49 -0.68
C TYR A 146 -2.01 -5.68 0.11
N CYS A 147 -3.03 -4.84 -0.16
CA CYS A 147 -4.26 -4.80 0.62
C CYS A 147 -5.45 -5.34 -0.18
N VAL A 148 -6.27 -6.18 0.44
CA VAL A 148 -7.45 -6.78 -0.18
C VAL A 148 -8.69 -6.69 0.72
N SER A 149 -9.85 -6.39 0.13
CA SER A 149 -11.16 -6.41 0.81
C SER A 149 -12.01 -7.55 0.29
N GLY A 150 -12.53 -8.39 1.20
CA GLY A 150 -13.32 -9.57 0.86
C GLY A 150 -14.59 -9.26 0.08
N HIS A 151 -15.34 -8.22 0.46
CA HIS A 151 -16.61 -7.87 -0.20
C HIS A 151 -16.48 -7.42 -1.65
N LYS A 152 -15.27 -7.07 -2.11
CA LYS A 152 -14.99 -6.72 -3.51
C LYS A 152 -14.50 -7.91 -4.35
N MET A 153 -14.23 -9.05 -3.72
CA MET A 153 -13.81 -10.30 -4.36
C MET A 153 -14.76 -11.46 -4.02
N TYR A 154 -16.06 -11.19 -4.09
CA TYR A 154 -17.14 -12.17 -3.87
C TYR A 154 -17.24 -12.76 -2.46
N GLY A 155 -16.54 -12.19 -1.49
CA GLY A 155 -16.57 -12.56 -0.08
C GLY A 155 -17.52 -11.69 0.74
N PRO A 156 -17.64 -11.96 2.06
CA PRO A 156 -18.46 -11.15 2.96
C PRO A 156 -17.84 -9.79 3.25
N THR A 157 -18.68 -8.87 3.76
CA THR A 157 -18.21 -7.61 4.37
C THR A 157 -17.51 -7.88 5.71
N GLY A 158 -16.69 -6.93 6.16
CA GLY A 158 -16.03 -7.00 7.48
C GLY A 158 -14.83 -7.93 7.53
N ILE A 159 -14.36 -8.42 6.40
CA ILE A 159 -13.12 -9.19 6.28
C ILE A 159 -12.31 -8.75 5.07
N GLY A 160 -11.00 -8.77 5.23
CA GLY A 160 -9.98 -8.55 4.21
C GLY A 160 -8.64 -9.03 4.73
N PHE A 161 -7.59 -8.76 4.02
CA PHE A 161 -6.25 -9.05 4.50
C PHE A 161 -5.23 -8.02 3.98
N LEU A 162 -4.18 -7.88 4.75
CA LEU A 162 -2.94 -7.24 4.40
C LEU A 162 -1.92 -8.33 4.10
N TYR A 163 -1.28 -8.27 2.95
CA TYR A 163 0.00 -8.90 2.72
C TYR A 163 1.11 -7.92 3.10
N GLY A 164 2.13 -8.41 3.76
CA GLY A 164 3.38 -7.66 3.98
C GLY A 164 4.57 -8.60 3.88
N LYS A 165 5.66 -8.14 3.26
CA LYS A 165 6.92 -8.90 3.26
C LYS A 165 7.31 -9.24 4.70
N LYS A 166 7.61 -10.51 4.98
CA LYS A 166 7.98 -10.99 6.32
C LYS A 166 9.08 -10.14 6.96
N SER A 167 10.10 -9.79 6.20
CA SER A 167 11.23 -8.97 6.67
C SER A 167 10.83 -7.54 7.10
N LEU A 168 9.71 -7.01 6.60
CA LEU A 168 9.14 -5.74 7.05
C LEU A 168 8.24 -5.93 8.26
N LEU A 169 7.36 -6.94 8.22
CA LEU A 169 6.45 -7.24 9.33
C LEU A 169 7.19 -7.51 10.64
N GLU A 170 8.31 -8.23 10.59
CA GLU A 170 9.15 -8.52 11.76
C GLU A 170 9.77 -7.27 12.41
N LYS A 171 9.89 -6.17 11.66
CA LYS A 171 10.43 -4.89 12.16
C LYS A 171 9.33 -3.93 12.63
N MET A 172 8.08 -4.21 12.26
CA MET A 172 6.96 -3.32 12.59
C MET A 172 6.55 -3.50 14.05
N PRO A 173 6.37 -2.41 14.81
CA PRO A 173 5.76 -2.50 16.13
C PRO A 173 4.30 -2.99 16.00
N PRO A 174 3.76 -3.65 17.05
CA PRO A 174 2.39 -4.11 17.06
C PRO A 174 1.39 -2.98 16.78
N TYR A 175 0.40 -3.25 15.92
CA TYR A 175 -0.68 -2.31 15.64
C TYR A 175 -1.62 -2.12 16.84
N GLN A 176 -1.90 -3.22 17.53
CA GLN A 176 -2.73 -3.24 18.73
C GLN A 176 -2.00 -4.02 19.83
N GLY A 177 -2.03 -3.51 21.04
CA GLY A 177 -1.51 -4.19 22.22
C GLY A 177 -2.59 -5.05 22.88
N GLY A 178 -2.22 -6.18 23.47
CA GLY A 178 -3.17 -7.06 24.12
C GLY A 178 -2.58 -8.38 24.58
N GLY A 179 -3.42 -9.42 24.67
CA GLY A 179 -3.08 -10.71 25.22
C GLY A 179 -1.79 -11.34 24.67
N GLU A 180 -1.10 -12.05 25.51
CA GLU A 180 0.16 -12.78 25.24
C GLU A 180 1.34 -11.93 24.72
N MET A 181 1.31 -10.63 24.98
CA MET A 181 2.39 -9.70 24.61
C MET A 181 3.36 -9.39 25.77
N ILE A 182 3.22 -10.08 26.91
CA ILE A 182 4.06 -9.95 28.10
C ILE A 182 4.76 -11.27 28.40
#